data_7a121988ecaa32ac6f62e71f87b20e70
#
_entry.id   7a121988ecaa32ac6f62e71f87b20e70
#
_cell.length_a   1.000
_cell.length_b   1.000
_cell.length_c   1.000
_cell.angle_alpha   90.00
_cell.angle_beta   90.00
_cell.angle_gamma   90.00
#
_symmetry.space_group_name_H-M   'P 1'
#
loop_
_entity.id
_entity.type
_entity.pdbx_description
1 polymer ?
#
loop_
_entity_poly.entity_id
_entity_poly.type
_entity_poly.pdbx_seq_one_letter_code
_entity_poly.pdbx_strand_id
1 'polypeptide(L)'
;MIKLILLFFFFCSSVAIANQNLQGYKALENQEYNKALFYLSYEANLGDDRAQYNLGIMYKKGLGVPVNDNEAFSWFFLSADQGNILAKYALGNAYLKGEGINKNYLLAFKSYKYAGLKGHPMARLNIGNMYFSGLGINRNYPKAYLWWRIAQDQNTNGAKENIEMLEKKMDSSEKYKGKELYKNCMKDSLYNCTTE
;
A
#
# COMPACT_ATOMS: atom_id res chain seq x y z
N MET A 1 4.04 -1.16 -48.51
CA MET A 1 4.16 -2.52 -47.95
C MET A 1 4.97 -2.54 -46.62
N ILE A 2 6.13 -1.91 -46.53
CA ILE A 2 6.99 -1.94 -45.33
C ILE A 2 6.33 -1.34 -44.07
N LYS A 3 5.54 -0.26 -44.19
CA LYS A 3 4.81 0.35 -43.05
C LYS A 3 3.69 -0.55 -42.47
N LEU A 4 3.06 -1.40 -43.29
CA LEU A 4 2.02 -2.32 -42.85
C LEU A 4 2.62 -3.51 -42.07
N ILE A 5 3.79 -3.97 -42.46
CA ILE A 5 4.51 -5.08 -41.82
C ILE A 5 5.01 -4.66 -40.44
N LEU A 6 5.53 -3.44 -40.28
CA LEU A 6 5.96 -2.90 -38.99
C LEU A 6 4.80 -2.73 -38.01
N LEU A 7 3.62 -2.28 -38.46
CA LEU A 7 2.40 -2.21 -37.63
C LEU A 7 1.92 -3.60 -37.17
N PHE A 8 2.04 -4.63 -38.02
CA PHE A 8 1.65 -6.00 -37.66
C PHE A 8 2.61 -6.62 -36.63
N PHE A 9 3.92 -6.32 -36.69
CA PHE A 9 4.89 -6.76 -35.69
C PHE A 9 4.66 -6.09 -34.34
N PHE A 10 4.31 -4.80 -34.30
CA PHE A 10 3.98 -4.08 -33.06
C PHE A 10 2.68 -4.58 -32.43
N PHE A 11 1.66 -4.91 -33.23
CA PHE A 11 0.40 -5.44 -32.73
C PHE A 11 0.54 -6.89 -32.22
N CYS A 12 1.35 -7.72 -32.88
CA CYS A 12 1.59 -9.10 -32.46
C CYS A 12 2.40 -9.16 -31.15
N SER A 13 3.35 -8.24 -30.95
CA SER A 13 4.12 -8.16 -29.72
C SER A 13 3.28 -7.69 -28.52
N SER A 14 2.41 -6.70 -28.71
CA SER A 14 1.53 -6.20 -27.63
C SER A 14 0.50 -7.23 -27.16
N VAL A 15 -0.08 -8.00 -28.08
CA VAL A 15 -1.02 -9.07 -27.74
C VAL A 15 -0.31 -10.26 -27.06
N ALA A 16 0.91 -10.58 -27.46
CA ALA A 16 1.71 -11.61 -26.82
C ALA A 16 2.11 -11.22 -25.40
N ILE A 17 2.50 -9.96 -25.17
CA ILE A 17 2.84 -9.41 -23.85
C ILE A 17 1.59 -9.39 -22.95
N ALA A 18 0.44 -8.91 -23.43
CA ALA A 18 -0.80 -8.92 -22.67
C ALA A 18 -1.26 -10.33 -22.26
N ASN A 19 -0.97 -11.35 -23.10
CA ASN A 19 -1.31 -12.73 -22.80
C ASN A 19 -0.34 -13.36 -21.77
N GLN A 20 0.92 -12.94 -21.73
CA GLN A 20 1.89 -13.37 -20.72
C GLN A 20 1.53 -12.80 -19.34
N ASN A 21 1.19 -11.51 -19.23
CA ASN A 21 0.71 -10.89 -17.98
C ASN A 21 -0.41 -11.70 -17.33
N LEU A 22 -1.36 -12.16 -18.14
CA LEU A 22 -2.46 -12.97 -17.64
C LEU A 22 -2.01 -14.35 -17.12
N GLN A 23 -0.92 -14.93 -17.67
CA GLN A 23 -0.45 -16.26 -17.28
C GLN A 23 0.22 -16.25 -15.90
N GLY A 24 1.01 -15.22 -15.57
CA GLY A 24 1.64 -15.08 -14.27
C GLY A 24 0.62 -14.95 -13.13
N TYR A 25 -0.40 -14.12 -13.32
CA TYR A 25 -1.47 -13.94 -12.34
C TYR A 25 -2.35 -15.20 -12.19
N LYS A 26 -2.73 -15.84 -13.31
CA LYS A 26 -3.47 -17.12 -13.26
C LYS A 26 -2.67 -18.22 -12.55
N ALA A 27 -1.38 -18.32 -12.82
CA ALA A 27 -0.53 -19.29 -12.16
C ALA A 27 -0.45 -19.01 -10.64
N LEU A 28 -0.42 -17.72 -10.22
CA LEU A 28 -0.43 -17.34 -8.81
C LEU A 28 -1.78 -17.73 -8.14
N GLU A 29 -2.90 -17.47 -8.79
CA GLU A 29 -4.24 -17.88 -8.34
C GLU A 29 -4.38 -19.39 -8.20
N ASN A 30 -3.82 -20.14 -9.15
CA ASN A 30 -3.81 -21.61 -9.12
C ASN A 30 -2.75 -22.21 -8.20
N GLN A 31 -1.97 -21.39 -7.49
CA GLN A 31 -0.86 -21.81 -6.62
C GLN A 31 0.28 -22.54 -7.37
N GLU A 32 0.37 -22.35 -8.69
CA GLU A 32 1.45 -22.86 -9.53
C GLU A 32 2.69 -21.94 -9.39
N TYR A 33 3.28 -21.86 -8.18
CA TYR A 33 4.24 -20.83 -7.78
C TYR A 33 5.50 -20.76 -8.66
N ASN A 34 6.04 -21.88 -9.11
CA ASN A 34 7.21 -21.88 -10.01
C ASN A 34 6.89 -21.25 -11.36
N LYS A 35 5.69 -21.53 -11.88
CA LYS A 35 5.21 -20.95 -13.13
C LYS A 35 4.88 -19.46 -12.95
N ALA A 36 4.23 -19.09 -11.83
CA ALA A 36 3.99 -17.70 -11.48
C ALA A 36 5.29 -16.90 -11.39
N LEU A 37 6.30 -17.46 -10.70
CA LEU A 37 7.62 -16.84 -10.58
C LEU A 37 8.25 -16.58 -11.95
N PHE A 38 8.21 -17.53 -12.86
CA PHE A 38 8.79 -17.39 -14.20
C PHE A 38 8.15 -16.22 -14.96
N TYR A 39 6.82 -16.18 -15.06
CA TYR A 39 6.14 -15.12 -15.80
C TYR A 39 6.23 -13.76 -15.11
N LEU A 40 5.97 -13.71 -13.79
CA LEU A 40 6.01 -12.44 -13.05
C LEU A 40 7.41 -11.84 -12.97
N SER A 41 8.48 -12.69 -12.92
CA SER A 41 9.85 -12.17 -12.96
C SER A 41 10.17 -11.49 -14.30
N TYR A 42 9.69 -12.06 -15.40
CA TYR A 42 9.85 -11.45 -16.72
C TYR A 42 9.19 -10.07 -16.80
N GLU A 43 7.94 -9.99 -16.38
CA GLU A 43 7.13 -8.76 -16.38
C GLU A 43 7.67 -7.69 -15.44
N ALA A 44 8.08 -8.09 -14.23
CA ALA A 44 8.66 -7.20 -13.24
C ALA A 44 9.97 -6.57 -13.73
N ASN A 45 10.80 -7.35 -14.45
CA ASN A 45 12.03 -6.84 -15.07
C ASN A 45 11.75 -5.90 -16.26
N LEU A 46 10.59 -6.02 -16.91
CA LEU A 46 10.10 -5.04 -17.90
C LEU A 46 9.48 -3.79 -17.26
N GLY A 47 9.41 -3.73 -15.94
CA GLY A 47 8.92 -2.57 -15.20
C GLY A 47 7.44 -2.61 -14.81
N ASP A 48 6.72 -3.71 -15.02
CA ASP A 48 5.33 -3.83 -14.58
C ASP A 48 5.22 -3.73 -13.04
N ASP A 49 4.60 -2.68 -12.54
CA ASP A 49 4.50 -2.38 -11.11
C ASP A 49 3.69 -3.41 -10.33
N ARG A 50 2.71 -4.04 -10.98
CA ARG A 50 1.88 -5.08 -10.35
C ARG A 50 2.65 -6.39 -10.25
N ALA A 51 3.41 -6.75 -11.28
CA ALA A 51 4.30 -7.92 -11.24
C ALA A 51 5.38 -7.75 -10.18
N GLN A 52 5.99 -6.57 -10.09
CA GLN A 52 6.96 -6.22 -9.03
C GLN A 52 6.34 -6.37 -7.64
N TYR A 53 5.13 -5.85 -7.40
CA TYR A 53 4.44 -6.04 -6.13
C TYR A 53 4.22 -7.52 -5.81
N ASN A 54 3.75 -8.31 -6.79
CA ASN A 54 3.50 -9.73 -6.58
C ASN A 54 4.78 -10.55 -6.33
N LEU A 55 5.88 -10.21 -6.99
CA LEU A 55 7.20 -10.78 -6.66
C LEU A 55 7.59 -10.46 -5.22
N GLY A 56 7.40 -9.21 -4.78
CA GLY A 56 7.61 -8.83 -3.39
C GLY A 56 6.80 -9.71 -2.42
N ILE A 57 5.54 -10.02 -2.75
CA ILE A 57 4.71 -10.94 -1.96
C ILE A 57 5.26 -12.37 -2.01
N MET A 58 5.71 -12.85 -3.17
CA MET A 58 6.26 -14.20 -3.30
C MET A 58 7.50 -14.38 -2.44
N TYR A 59 8.46 -13.45 -2.47
CA TYR A 59 9.63 -13.48 -1.61
C TYR A 59 9.28 -13.32 -0.12
N LYS A 60 8.31 -12.46 0.20
CA LYS A 60 7.85 -12.25 1.58
C LYS A 60 7.25 -13.50 2.21
N LYS A 61 6.52 -14.29 1.41
CA LYS A 61 5.79 -15.47 1.87
C LYS A 61 6.48 -16.80 1.57
N GLY A 62 7.56 -16.80 0.81
CA GLY A 62 8.23 -18.02 0.36
C GLY A 62 7.43 -18.81 -0.68
N LEU A 63 6.73 -18.12 -1.60
CA LEU A 63 5.91 -18.76 -2.63
C LEU A 63 6.76 -19.10 -3.86
N GLY A 64 7.17 -20.35 -4.00
CA GLY A 64 8.05 -20.82 -5.08
C GLY A 64 9.51 -20.37 -4.96
N VAL A 65 9.85 -19.62 -3.92
CA VAL A 65 11.19 -19.14 -3.58
C VAL A 65 11.37 -19.20 -2.06
N PRO A 66 12.61 -19.29 -1.53
CA PRO A 66 12.84 -19.10 -0.09
C PRO A 66 12.38 -17.71 0.38
N VAL A 67 11.89 -17.62 1.62
CA VAL A 67 11.57 -16.32 2.23
C VAL A 67 12.79 -15.44 2.24
N ASN A 68 12.65 -14.22 1.71
CA ASN A 68 13.71 -13.22 1.66
C ASN A 68 13.12 -11.81 1.77
N ASP A 69 13.19 -11.24 2.98
CA ASP A 69 12.66 -9.90 3.24
C ASP A 69 13.40 -8.79 2.49
N ASN A 70 14.70 -8.95 2.20
CA ASN A 70 15.48 -7.96 1.45
C ASN A 70 15.02 -7.90 -0.02
N GLU A 71 14.84 -9.06 -0.65
CA GLU A 71 14.28 -9.15 -2.01
C GLU A 71 12.84 -8.62 -2.04
N ALA A 72 12.01 -9.01 -1.06
CA ALA A 72 10.65 -8.52 -0.96
C ALA A 72 10.60 -6.98 -0.86
N PHE A 73 11.45 -6.40 0.00
CA PHE A 73 11.57 -4.95 0.13
C PHE A 73 11.98 -4.29 -1.19
N SER A 74 12.99 -4.84 -1.88
CA SER A 74 13.49 -4.30 -3.15
C SER A 74 12.39 -4.27 -4.22
N TRP A 75 11.63 -5.34 -4.37
CA TRP A 75 10.53 -5.41 -5.32
C TRP A 75 9.36 -4.48 -4.92
N PHE A 76 9.01 -4.39 -3.63
CA PHE A 76 8.03 -3.41 -3.16
C PHE A 76 8.49 -1.97 -3.41
N PHE A 77 9.78 -1.69 -3.27
CA PHE A 77 10.33 -0.35 -3.52
C PHE A 77 10.16 0.05 -4.98
N LEU A 78 10.55 -0.81 -5.93
CA LEU A 78 10.40 -0.56 -7.37
C LEU A 78 8.94 -0.33 -7.76
N SER A 79 8.03 -1.19 -7.27
CA SER A 79 6.60 -1.06 -7.51
C SER A 79 6.02 0.22 -6.90
N ALA A 80 6.42 0.55 -5.69
CA ALA A 80 5.97 1.74 -4.98
C ALA A 80 6.47 3.04 -5.62
N ASP A 81 7.68 3.03 -6.18
CA ASP A 81 8.25 4.20 -6.88
C ASP A 81 7.39 4.59 -8.08
N GLN A 82 6.78 3.63 -8.74
CA GLN A 82 5.80 3.82 -9.81
C GLN A 82 4.39 4.21 -9.32
N GLY A 83 4.20 4.34 -8.00
CA GLY A 83 2.94 4.77 -7.40
C GLY A 83 1.96 3.66 -7.04
N ASN A 84 2.37 2.39 -7.11
CA ASN A 84 1.51 1.27 -6.69
C ASN A 84 1.13 1.41 -5.21
N ILE A 85 -0.18 1.47 -4.96
CA ILE A 85 -0.74 1.75 -3.63
C ILE A 85 -0.48 0.59 -2.65
N LEU A 86 -0.60 -0.66 -3.14
CA LEU A 86 -0.37 -1.85 -2.32
C LEU A 86 1.11 -1.97 -1.94
N ALA A 87 2.00 -1.64 -2.86
CA ALA A 87 3.43 -1.61 -2.60
C ALA A 87 3.82 -0.49 -1.63
N LYS A 88 3.21 0.70 -1.73
CA LYS A 88 3.39 1.76 -0.72
C LYS A 88 2.95 1.31 0.67
N TYR A 89 1.83 0.60 0.79
CA TYR A 89 1.40 0.02 2.05
C TYR A 89 2.39 -1.05 2.55
N ALA A 90 2.86 -1.94 1.66
CA ALA A 90 3.86 -2.96 2.01
C ALA A 90 5.18 -2.36 2.51
N LEU A 91 5.67 -1.29 1.85
CA LEU A 91 6.83 -0.52 2.34
C LEU A 91 6.59 0.09 3.72
N GLY A 92 5.39 0.60 3.97
CA GLY A 92 5.00 1.08 5.30
C GLY A 92 5.18 0.01 6.37
N ASN A 93 4.74 -1.21 6.08
CA ASN A 93 4.93 -2.36 6.97
C ASN A 93 6.42 -2.72 7.14
N ALA A 94 7.18 -2.75 6.04
CA ALA A 94 8.60 -3.08 6.06
C ALA A 94 9.40 -2.08 6.92
N TYR A 95 9.19 -0.78 6.73
CA TYR A 95 9.82 0.25 7.56
C TYR A 95 9.37 0.22 9.03
N LEU A 96 8.09 -0.09 9.30
CA LEU A 96 7.56 -0.16 10.67
C LEU A 96 8.20 -1.29 11.45
N LYS A 97 8.36 -2.46 10.82
CA LYS A 97 8.84 -3.69 11.46
C LYS A 97 10.34 -3.91 11.32
N GLY A 98 10.98 -3.29 10.33
CA GLY A 98 12.38 -3.54 9.96
C GLY A 98 12.53 -4.83 9.16
N GLU A 99 11.59 -5.13 8.28
CA GLU A 99 11.61 -6.32 7.43
C GLU A 99 12.30 -5.98 6.10
N GLY A 100 13.48 -6.56 5.88
CA GLY A 100 14.31 -6.30 4.71
C GLY A 100 14.99 -4.92 4.67
N ILE A 101 14.79 -4.10 5.69
CA ILE A 101 15.36 -2.76 5.85
C ILE A 101 15.39 -2.38 7.33
N ASN A 102 16.24 -1.46 7.72
CA ASN A 102 16.22 -0.92 9.08
C ASN A 102 14.89 -0.21 9.38
N LYS A 103 14.40 -0.38 10.62
CA LYS A 103 13.19 0.32 11.08
C LYS A 103 13.30 1.82 10.88
N ASN A 104 12.27 2.41 10.31
CA ASN A 104 12.16 3.85 10.15
C ASN A 104 10.69 4.28 10.22
N TYR A 105 10.28 4.73 11.40
CA TYR A 105 8.87 5.10 11.62
C TYR A 105 8.42 6.31 10.78
N LEU A 106 9.31 7.26 10.48
CA LEU A 106 8.95 8.39 9.61
C LEU A 106 8.70 7.94 8.18
N LEU A 107 9.53 7.03 7.64
CA LEU A 107 9.30 6.48 6.29
C LEU A 107 8.08 5.57 6.27
N ALA A 108 7.81 4.82 7.34
CA ALA A 108 6.58 4.05 7.49
C ALA A 108 5.35 4.98 7.41
N PHE A 109 5.35 6.08 8.19
CA PHE A 109 4.27 7.06 8.15
C PHE A 109 4.06 7.67 6.77
N LYS A 110 5.13 8.10 6.09
CA LYS A 110 5.06 8.67 4.74
C LYS A 110 4.47 7.68 3.74
N SER A 111 4.88 6.41 3.83
CA SER A 111 4.39 5.33 2.95
C SER A 111 2.91 5.04 3.18
N TYR A 112 2.50 4.92 4.45
CA TYR A 112 1.08 4.76 4.79
C TYR A 112 0.26 6.00 4.40
N LYS A 113 0.79 7.21 4.62
CA LYS A 113 0.09 8.46 4.26
C LYS A 113 -0.21 8.50 2.76
N TYR A 114 0.77 8.15 1.92
CA TYR A 114 0.55 8.04 0.48
C TYR A 114 -0.57 7.04 0.16
N ALA A 115 -0.47 5.79 0.65
CA ALA A 115 -1.45 4.76 0.40
C ALA A 115 -2.84 5.12 0.96
N GLY A 116 -2.92 5.69 2.15
CA GLY A 116 -4.16 6.10 2.81
C GLY A 116 -4.89 7.23 2.07
N LEU A 117 -4.15 8.21 1.56
CA LEU A 117 -4.71 9.29 0.72
C LEU A 117 -5.27 8.74 -0.61
N LYS A 118 -4.65 7.69 -1.14
CA LYS A 118 -5.14 6.97 -2.34
C LYS A 118 -6.22 5.93 -2.03
N GLY A 119 -6.73 5.87 -0.80
CA GLY A 119 -7.90 5.06 -0.44
C GLY A 119 -7.61 3.72 0.22
N HIS A 120 -6.35 3.36 0.50
CA HIS A 120 -6.02 2.08 1.13
C HIS A 120 -6.51 1.99 2.58
N PRO A 121 -7.48 1.10 2.92
CA PRO A 121 -8.16 1.13 4.23
C PRO A 121 -7.22 0.86 5.40
N MET A 122 -6.39 -0.19 5.32
CA MET A 122 -5.44 -0.55 6.38
C MET A 122 -4.33 0.49 6.57
N ALA A 123 -3.95 1.23 5.50
CA ALA A 123 -3.01 2.33 5.64
C ALA A 123 -3.62 3.47 6.47
N ARG A 124 -4.90 3.79 6.28
CA ARG A 124 -5.64 4.78 7.08
C ARG A 124 -5.69 4.38 8.55
N LEU A 125 -5.97 3.09 8.82
CA LEU A 125 -5.93 2.56 10.18
C LEU A 125 -4.53 2.75 10.81
N ASN A 126 -3.48 2.38 10.08
CA ASN A 126 -2.09 2.49 10.56
C ASN A 126 -1.65 3.94 10.77
N ILE A 127 -2.09 4.89 9.96
CA ILE A 127 -1.84 6.32 10.18
C ILE A 127 -2.45 6.76 11.51
N GLY A 128 -3.69 6.36 11.79
CA GLY A 128 -4.33 6.61 13.07
C GLY A 128 -3.54 6.02 14.25
N ASN A 129 -3.06 4.78 14.11
CA ASN A 129 -2.21 4.12 15.11
C ASN A 129 -0.91 4.90 15.37
N MET A 130 -0.29 5.43 14.32
CA MET A 130 0.94 6.21 14.43
C MET A 130 0.72 7.57 15.11
N TYR A 131 -0.38 8.27 14.79
CA TYR A 131 -0.76 9.49 15.52
C TYR A 131 -1.11 9.22 16.99
N PHE A 132 -1.78 8.10 17.27
CA PHE A 132 -2.11 7.69 18.64
C PHE A 132 -0.86 7.40 19.47
N SER A 133 0.10 6.68 18.90
CA SER A 133 1.32 6.23 19.60
C SER A 133 2.44 7.25 19.57
N GLY A 134 2.43 8.22 18.65
CA GLY A 134 3.55 9.12 18.42
C GLY A 134 4.75 8.46 17.73
N LEU A 135 4.52 7.41 16.92
CA LEU A 135 5.59 6.69 16.24
C LEU A 135 6.01 7.43 14.96
N GLY A 136 7.22 7.97 14.95
CA GLY A 136 7.81 8.69 13.81
C GLY A 136 7.23 10.09 13.55
N ILE A 137 6.21 10.48 14.32
CA ILE A 137 5.52 11.78 14.27
C ILE A 137 5.07 12.16 15.67
N ASN A 138 4.72 13.42 15.90
CA ASN A 138 4.16 13.84 17.17
C ASN A 138 2.79 13.21 17.41
N ARG A 139 2.58 12.73 18.64
CA ARG A 139 1.28 12.19 19.05
C ARG A 139 0.19 13.25 18.90
N ASN A 140 -0.95 12.84 18.30
CA ASN A 140 -2.07 13.75 18.07
C ASN A 140 -3.40 12.96 18.06
N TYR A 141 -4.13 13.00 19.16
CA TYR A 141 -5.38 12.29 19.33
C TYR A 141 -6.49 12.76 18.35
N PRO A 142 -6.71 14.05 18.12
CA PRO A 142 -7.64 14.51 17.10
C PRO A 142 -7.34 13.98 15.70
N LYS A 143 -6.05 13.92 15.26
CA LYS A 143 -5.67 13.32 13.97
C LYS A 143 -5.81 11.80 13.98
N ALA A 144 -5.54 11.12 15.10
CA ALA A 144 -5.80 9.68 15.22
C ALA A 144 -7.30 9.38 15.05
N TYR A 145 -8.18 10.15 15.72
CA TYR A 145 -9.62 10.06 15.57
C TYR A 145 -10.06 10.24 14.12
N LEU A 146 -9.59 11.28 13.44
CA LEU A 146 -9.87 11.54 12.04
C LEU A 146 -9.58 10.32 11.16
N TRP A 147 -8.35 9.80 11.22
CA TRP A 147 -7.92 8.71 10.35
C TRP A 147 -8.66 7.39 10.65
N TRP A 148 -8.95 7.10 11.92
CA TRP A 148 -9.74 5.93 12.28
C TRP A 148 -11.21 6.08 11.87
N ARG A 149 -11.80 7.30 11.93
CA ARG A 149 -13.15 7.53 11.40
C ARG A 149 -13.22 7.28 9.90
N ILE A 150 -12.26 7.79 9.13
CA ILE A 150 -12.20 7.54 7.69
C ILE A 150 -11.98 6.03 7.38
N ALA A 151 -11.20 5.32 8.19
CA ALA A 151 -11.04 3.87 8.07
C ALA A 151 -12.35 3.12 8.42
N GLN A 152 -13.08 3.58 9.45
CA GLN A 152 -14.37 3.01 9.85
C GLN A 152 -15.43 3.15 8.75
N ASP A 153 -15.47 4.28 8.04
CA ASP A 153 -16.39 4.49 6.92
C ASP A 153 -16.17 3.48 5.77
N GLN A 154 -14.97 2.90 5.70
CA GLN A 154 -14.62 1.81 4.80
C GLN A 154 -14.79 0.41 5.44
N ASN A 155 -15.46 0.30 6.58
CA ASN A 155 -15.65 -0.93 7.35
C ASN A 155 -14.31 -1.63 7.70
N THR A 156 -13.25 -0.86 7.95
CA THR A 156 -11.92 -1.42 8.30
C THR A 156 -11.98 -2.01 9.71
N ASN A 157 -11.65 -3.30 9.83
CA ASN A 157 -11.63 -4.00 11.11
C ASN A 157 -10.70 -3.31 12.12
N GLY A 158 -11.14 -3.19 13.37
CA GLY A 158 -10.39 -2.56 14.46
C GLY A 158 -10.50 -1.03 14.52
N ALA A 159 -11.10 -0.38 13.52
CA ALA A 159 -11.23 1.08 13.52
C ALA A 159 -12.20 1.57 14.57
N LYS A 160 -13.34 0.89 14.73
CA LYS A 160 -14.37 1.23 15.72
C LYS A 160 -13.84 1.08 17.15
N GLU A 161 -13.21 -0.03 17.44
CA GLU A 161 -12.62 -0.34 18.74
C GLU A 161 -11.54 0.66 19.14
N ASN A 162 -10.71 1.06 18.16
CA ASN A 162 -9.68 2.08 18.36
C ASN A 162 -10.29 3.45 18.68
N ILE A 163 -11.40 3.84 18.04
CA ILE A 163 -12.12 5.08 18.32
C ILE A 163 -12.69 5.04 19.74
N GLU A 164 -13.37 3.97 20.12
CA GLU A 164 -13.97 3.81 21.44
C GLU A 164 -12.91 3.87 22.55
N MET A 165 -11.75 3.24 22.33
CA MET A 165 -10.61 3.33 23.25
C MET A 165 -10.05 4.75 23.33
N LEU A 166 -9.91 5.44 22.19
CA LEU A 166 -9.40 6.79 22.12
C LEU A 166 -10.31 7.79 22.83
N GLU A 167 -11.62 7.70 22.62
CA GLU A 167 -12.59 8.62 23.24
C GLU A 167 -12.59 8.56 24.78
N LYS A 168 -12.16 7.43 25.36
CA LYS A 168 -11.93 7.32 26.83
C LYS A 168 -10.69 8.08 27.32
N LYS A 169 -9.73 8.36 26.41
CA LYS A 169 -8.46 9.04 26.72
C LYS A 169 -8.48 10.54 26.40
N MET A 170 -9.35 10.96 25.47
CA MET A 170 -9.45 12.35 25.02
C MET A 170 -10.26 13.19 26.00
N ASP A 171 -9.80 14.43 26.21
CA ASP A 171 -10.59 15.46 26.86
C ASP A 171 -11.69 16.00 25.91
N SER A 172 -12.54 16.89 26.44
CA SER A 172 -13.68 17.46 25.68
C SER A 172 -13.21 18.31 24.50
N SER A 173 -12.09 19.03 24.62
CA SER A 173 -11.50 19.86 23.54
C SER A 173 -10.94 19.00 22.42
N GLU A 174 -10.21 17.94 22.76
CA GLU A 174 -9.66 16.99 21.80
C GLU A 174 -10.77 16.26 21.01
N LYS A 175 -11.84 15.82 21.71
CA LYS A 175 -13.02 15.20 21.10
C LYS A 175 -13.68 16.16 20.10
N TYR A 176 -13.87 17.40 20.50
CA TYR A 176 -14.43 18.43 19.63
C TYR A 176 -13.57 18.63 18.38
N LYS A 177 -12.25 18.84 18.57
CA LYS A 177 -11.29 19.00 17.45
C LYS A 177 -11.28 17.80 16.51
N GLY A 178 -11.30 16.57 17.03
CA GLY A 178 -11.34 15.35 16.21
C GLY A 178 -12.58 15.26 15.34
N LYS A 179 -13.75 15.56 15.91
CA LYS A 179 -15.04 15.58 15.20
C LYS A 179 -15.09 16.68 14.14
N GLU A 180 -14.58 17.86 14.47
CA GLU A 180 -14.49 19.01 13.53
C GLU A 180 -13.55 18.69 12.35
N LEU A 181 -12.36 18.13 12.61
CA LEU A 181 -11.43 17.69 11.57
C LEU A 181 -12.11 16.70 10.61
N TYR A 182 -12.80 15.68 11.16
CA TYR A 182 -13.51 14.70 10.33
C TYR A 182 -14.62 15.36 9.51
N LYS A 183 -15.46 16.20 10.14
CA LYS A 183 -16.55 16.91 9.43
C LYS A 183 -16.05 17.78 8.29
N ASN A 184 -14.94 18.48 8.51
CA ASN A 184 -14.34 19.33 7.49
C ASN A 184 -13.75 18.51 6.35
N CYS A 185 -13.09 17.38 6.67
CA CYS A 185 -12.59 16.44 5.66
C CYS A 185 -13.69 15.83 4.79
N MET A 186 -14.88 15.61 5.35
CA MET A 186 -16.02 15.07 4.57
C MET A 186 -16.63 16.12 3.63
N LYS A 187 -16.42 17.41 3.89
CA LYS A 187 -16.90 18.52 3.03
C LYS A 187 -15.90 18.87 1.93
N ASP A 188 -14.62 18.68 2.20
CA ASP A 188 -13.51 18.99 1.31
C ASP A 188 -12.84 17.68 0.84
N SER A 189 -11.75 17.78 0.09
CA SER A 189 -10.97 16.59 -0.25
C SER A 189 -10.14 16.12 0.94
N LEU A 190 -10.03 14.79 1.12
CA LEU A 190 -9.17 14.19 2.15
C LEU A 190 -7.72 14.70 2.06
N TYR A 191 -7.26 15.01 0.87
CA TYR A 191 -5.93 15.57 0.64
C TYR A 191 -5.75 16.90 1.35
N ASN A 192 -6.68 17.83 1.15
CA ASN A 192 -6.58 19.19 1.71
C ASN A 192 -6.62 19.21 3.23
N CYS A 193 -7.50 18.40 3.83
CA CYS A 193 -7.69 18.41 5.29
C CYS A 193 -6.61 17.64 6.08
N THR A 194 -5.73 16.92 5.43
CA THR A 194 -4.67 16.13 6.08
C THR A 194 -3.26 16.68 5.84
N THR A 195 -3.13 17.78 5.11
CA THR A 195 -1.84 18.42 4.82
C THR A 195 -1.41 19.43 5.89
N GLU A 196 -2.32 19.86 6.76
CA GLU A 196 -2.06 20.69 7.95
C GLU A 196 -1.78 19.80 9.18
#